data_5ef3feace4897949b50e525bf512eb88
#
_entry.id   5ef3feace4897949b50e525bf512eb88
#
_cell.length_a   1.000
_cell.length_b   1.000
_cell.length_c   1.000
_cell.angle_alpha   90.00
_cell.angle_beta   90.00
_cell.angle_gamma   90.00
#
_symmetry.space_group_name_H-M   'P 1'
#
loop_
_entity.id
_entity.type
_entity.pdbx_description
1 polymer ?
#
loop_
_entity_poly.entity_id
_entity_poly.type
_entity_poly.pdbx_seq_one_letter_code
_entity_poly.pdbx_strand_id
1 'polypeptide(L)'
;MRITGGRKKIRIGDLLVEAGAITEEELQEALAYQKENGGRIGNVIMELGFISQELLITVLTTQMGIDYIELKACKLDEDLLKQVPENLVNKYKAIPIGYDENNPNILRVAMVDPMDLNAIDDIGIATNTQVEPLLAMEDDVMEAIGKYYGNAQAMEAAQKYRKNMQENGDNEPDQYPLNQDI
;
A
#
# COMPACT_ATOMS: atom_id res chain seq x y z
N MET A 1 15.41 -4.21 35.95
CA MET A 1 15.20 -2.84 35.49
C MET A 1 14.41 -2.89 34.19
N ARG A 2 13.11 -2.66 34.26
CA ARG A 2 12.24 -2.72 33.07
C ARG A 2 12.36 -1.39 32.33
N ILE A 3 13.00 -1.42 31.16
CA ILE A 3 13.02 -0.27 30.27
C ILE A 3 11.69 -0.27 29.51
N THR A 4 10.68 0.42 30.08
CA THR A 4 9.48 0.81 29.37
C THR A 4 9.80 2.04 28.53
N GLY A 5 10.68 1.85 27.53
CA GLY A 5 10.86 2.82 26.47
C GLY A 5 9.72 2.64 25.49
N GLY A 6 8.68 3.49 25.57
CA GLY A 6 7.68 3.59 24.51
C GLY A 6 8.42 3.71 23.18
N ARG A 7 8.16 2.78 22.23
CA ARG A 7 8.72 2.86 20.90
C ARG A 7 8.28 4.17 20.28
N LYS A 8 9.21 5.14 20.26
CA LYS A 8 9.00 6.42 19.61
C LYS A 8 8.68 6.12 18.14
N LYS A 9 7.51 6.56 17.67
CA LYS A 9 7.15 6.42 16.26
C LYS A 9 8.17 7.18 15.42
N ILE A 10 9.11 6.46 14.82
CA ILE A 10 10.14 7.05 13.96
C ILE A 10 9.47 7.40 12.64
N ARG A 11 9.60 8.65 12.21
CA ARG A 11 9.05 9.13 10.94
C ARG A 11 10.10 8.98 9.84
N ILE A 12 9.66 8.59 8.65
CA ILE A 12 10.54 8.41 7.48
C ILE A 12 11.33 9.70 7.18
N GLY A 13 10.69 10.86 7.22
CA GLY A 13 11.35 12.14 7.01
C GLY A 13 12.49 12.40 7.99
N ASP A 14 12.28 12.12 9.27
CA ASP A 14 13.28 12.28 10.31
C ASP A 14 14.47 11.33 10.11
N LEU A 15 14.23 10.09 9.67
CA LEU A 15 15.29 9.14 9.33
C LEU A 15 16.16 9.64 8.18
N LEU A 16 15.56 10.23 7.16
CA LEU A 16 16.29 10.77 6.00
C LEU A 16 17.17 11.96 6.37
N VAL A 17 16.69 12.83 7.24
CA VAL A 17 17.50 13.95 7.78
C VAL A 17 18.63 13.43 8.64
N GLU A 18 18.35 12.50 9.55
CA GLU A 18 19.36 11.89 10.44
C GLU A 18 20.45 11.16 9.65
N ALA A 19 20.07 10.50 8.56
CA ALA A 19 21.02 9.85 7.65
C ALA A 19 21.80 10.83 6.75
N GLY A 20 21.45 12.11 6.76
CA GLY A 20 22.06 13.13 5.89
C GLY A 20 21.65 13.03 4.42
N ALA A 21 20.58 12.30 4.13
CA ALA A 21 20.07 12.14 2.76
C ALA A 21 19.32 13.37 2.26
N ILE A 22 18.64 14.08 3.15
CA ILE A 22 17.98 15.37 2.91
C ILE A 22 18.31 16.34 4.05
N THR A 23 18.11 17.62 3.83
CA THR A 23 18.24 18.64 4.87
C THR A 23 16.94 18.84 5.63
N GLU A 24 17.01 19.47 6.80
CA GLU A 24 15.82 19.85 7.58
C GLU A 24 14.91 20.79 6.78
N GLU A 25 15.50 21.74 6.05
CA GLU A 25 14.77 22.68 5.19
C GLU A 25 14.02 21.95 4.06
N GLU A 26 14.65 20.97 3.41
CA GLU A 26 14.03 20.13 2.39
C GLU A 26 12.87 19.31 2.98
N LEU A 27 13.03 18.79 4.20
CA LEU A 27 11.94 18.09 4.89
C LEU A 27 10.77 19.03 5.19
N GLN A 28 11.02 20.24 5.66
CA GLN A 28 9.96 21.21 5.94
C GLN A 28 9.22 21.63 4.66
N GLU A 29 9.92 21.80 3.56
CA GLU A 29 9.33 22.07 2.25
C GLU A 29 8.46 20.91 1.77
N ALA A 30 8.94 19.68 1.92
CA ALA A 30 8.18 18.48 1.57
C ALA A 30 6.92 18.32 2.44
N LEU A 31 7.00 18.60 3.73
CA LEU A 31 5.87 18.55 4.65
C LEU A 31 4.80 19.62 4.31
N ALA A 32 5.24 20.82 3.93
CA ALA A 32 4.33 21.87 3.48
C ALA A 32 3.63 21.47 2.17
N TYR A 33 4.36 20.92 1.22
CA TYR A 33 3.81 20.40 -0.04
C TYR A 33 2.82 19.27 0.21
N GLN A 34 3.15 18.32 1.09
CA GLN A 34 2.28 17.21 1.47
C GLN A 34 0.96 17.72 2.08
N LYS A 35 1.01 18.74 2.90
CA LYS A 35 -0.17 19.33 3.52
C LYS A 35 -1.15 19.90 2.50
N GLU A 36 -0.64 20.48 1.41
CA GLU A 36 -1.44 21.07 0.35
C GLU A 36 -1.92 20.05 -0.68
N ASN A 37 -1.08 19.09 -1.04
CA ASN A 37 -1.30 18.20 -2.17
C ASN A 37 -1.59 16.75 -1.75
N GLY A 38 -1.36 16.41 -0.49
CA GLY A 38 -1.49 15.03 0.00
C GLY A 38 -0.31 14.14 -0.41
N GLY A 39 -0.49 12.84 -0.28
CA GLY A 39 0.51 11.84 -0.60
C GLY A 39 1.37 11.41 0.59
N ARG A 40 2.23 10.42 0.37
CA ARG A 40 3.19 9.94 1.37
C ARG A 40 4.45 10.79 1.32
N ILE A 41 5.03 11.08 2.46
CA ILE A 41 6.20 11.98 2.54
C ILE A 41 7.39 11.49 1.73
N GLY A 42 7.64 10.18 1.66
CA GLY A 42 8.70 9.61 0.83
C GLY A 42 8.51 9.90 -0.66
N ASN A 43 7.28 9.75 -1.16
CA ASN A 43 6.95 10.07 -2.55
C ASN A 43 7.06 11.57 -2.83
N VAL A 44 6.61 12.41 -1.91
CA VAL A 44 6.72 13.87 -2.03
C VAL A 44 8.17 14.32 -2.12
N ILE A 45 9.04 13.77 -1.29
CA ILE A 45 10.48 14.08 -1.28
C ILE A 45 11.14 13.68 -2.61
N MET A 46 10.75 12.54 -3.18
CA MET A 46 11.22 12.11 -4.51
C MET A 46 10.67 13.00 -5.62
N GLU A 47 9.39 13.35 -5.58
CA GLU A 47 8.72 14.21 -6.56
C GLU A 47 9.34 15.61 -6.60
N LEU A 48 9.70 16.17 -5.45
CA LEU A 48 10.42 17.44 -5.34
C LEU A 48 11.89 17.35 -5.77
N GLY A 49 12.40 16.16 -6.05
CA GLY A 49 13.75 15.94 -6.53
C GLY A 49 14.84 16.01 -5.45
N PHE A 50 14.47 15.95 -4.17
CA PHE A 50 15.42 16.00 -3.07
C PHE A 50 16.18 14.69 -2.84
N ILE A 51 15.62 13.58 -3.28
CA ILE A 51 16.21 12.25 -3.15
C ILE A 51 15.82 11.36 -4.34
N SER A 52 16.73 10.48 -4.77
CA SER A 52 16.40 9.44 -5.74
C SER A 52 15.72 8.24 -5.07
N GLN A 53 14.99 7.45 -5.86
CA GLN A 53 14.35 6.23 -5.37
C GLN A 53 15.38 5.25 -4.77
N GLU A 54 16.50 5.05 -5.45
CA GLU A 54 17.57 4.15 -5.01
C GLU A 54 18.17 4.58 -3.67
N LEU A 55 18.39 5.88 -3.51
CA LEU A 55 18.92 6.40 -2.25
C LEU A 55 17.88 6.29 -1.12
N LEU A 56 16.63 6.57 -1.40
CA LEU A 56 15.54 6.39 -0.44
C LEU A 56 15.47 4.96 0.07
N ILE A 57 15.46 3.99 -0.84
CA ILE A 57 15.46 2.55 -0.51
C ILE A 57 16.69 2.21 0.35
N THR A 58 17.87 2.64 -0.08
CA THR A 58 19.13 2.35 0.62
C THR A 58 19.12 2.88 2.04
N VAL A 59 18.70 4.12 2.23
CA VAL A 59 18.66 4.74 3.56
C VAL A 59 17.64 4.03 4.45
N LEU A 60 16.43 3.79 3.96
CA LEU A 60 15.38 3.15 4.76
C LEU A 60 15.76 1.72 5.14
N THR A 61 16.25 0.92 4.22
CA THR A 61 16.66 -0.46 4.50
C THR A 61 17.82 -0.52 5.48
N THR A 62 18.79 0.37 5.35
CA THR A 62 19.95 0.44 6.25
C THR A 62 19.55 0.89 7.66
N GLN A 63 18.76 1.95 7.77
CA GLN A 63 18.35 2.51 9.07
C GLN A 63 17.35 1.63 9.82
N MET A 64 16.48 0.94 9.09
CA MET A 64 15.42 0.13 9.68
C MET A 64 15.79 -1.34 9.84
N GLY A 65 16.87 -1.79 9.20
CA GLY A 65 17.25 -3.20 9.17
C GLY A 65 16.20 -4.08 8.48
N ILE A 66 15.49 -3.54 7.50
CA ILE A 66 14.42 -4.19 6.75
C ILE A 66 14.88 -4.36 5.30
N ASP A 67 14.58 -5.51 4.69
CA ASP A 67 14.91 -5.75 3.30
C ASP A 67 13.92 -5.06 2.36
N TYR A 68 14.42 -4.69 1.19
CA TYR A 68 13.60 -4.22 0.07
C TYR A 68 13.20 -5.39 -0.82
N ILE A 69 11.98 -5.35 -1.34
CA ILE A 69 11.49 -6.31 -2.33
C ILE A 69 10.96 -5.59 -3.56
N GLU A 70 11.39 -6.06 -4.72
CA GLU A 70 10.86 -5.62 -6.02
C GLU A 70 9.67 -6.50 -6.39
N LEU A 71 8.45 -6.01 -6.13
CA LEU A 71 7.22 -6.76 -6.33
C LEU A 71 7.00 -7.20 -7.79
N LYS A 72 7.44 -6.40 -8.75
CA LYS A 72 7.31 -6.73 -10.18
C LYS A 72 8.07 -7.99 -10.57
N ALA A 73 9.15 -8.30 -9.86
CA ALA A 73 9.95 -9.50 -10.07
C ALA A 73 9.40 -10.72 -9.32
N CYS A 74 8.41 -10.56 -8.46
CA CYS A 74 7.84 -11.62 -7.64
C CYS A 74 6.64 -12.28 -8.32
N LYS A 75 6.61 -13.60 -8.28
CA LYS A 75 5.41 -14.37 -8.58
C LYS A 75 4.62 -14.59 -7.29
N LEU A 76 3.44 -13.98 -7.19
CA LEU A 76 2.60 -14.07 -6.01
C LEU A 76 1.63 -15.27 -6.14
N ASP A 77 1.45 -15.97 -5.02
CA ASP A 77 0.53 -17.10 -4.92
C ASP A 77 -0.87 -16.57 -4.56
N GLU A 78 -1.86 -16.87 -5.42
CA GLU A 78 -3.24 -16.43 -5.21
C GLU A 78 -3.87 -16.99 -3.93
N ASP A 79 -3.53 -18.20 -3.54
CA ASP A 79 -4.05 -18.81 -2.30
C ASP A 79 -3.47 -18.12 -1.06
N LEU A 80 -2.22 -17.71 -1.13
CA LEU A 80 -1.59 -16.91 -0.08
C LEU A 80 -2.23 -15.51 0.02
N LEU A 81 -2.52 -14.88 -1.12
CA LEU A 81 -3.13 -13.55 -1.16
C LEU A 81 -4.52 -13.54 -0.50
N LYS A 82 -5.27 -14.63 -0.61
CA LYS A 82 -6.60 -14.78 0.01
C LYS A 82 -6.54 -14.87 1.54
N GLN A 83 -5.40 -15.17 2.12
CA GLN A 83 -5.26 -15.30 3.57
C GLN A 83 -5.28 -13.96 4.29
N VAL A 84 -4.88 -12.89 3.61
CA VAL A 84 -4.98 -11.53 4.13
C VAL A 84 -6.28 -10.90 3.62
N PRO A 85 -7.17 -10.43 4.50
CA PRO A 85 -8.38 -9.75 4.09
C PRO A 85 -8.10 -8.55 3.18
N GLU A 86 -8.86 -8.41 2.11
CA GLU A 86 -8.68 -7.35 1.11
C GLU A 86 -8.78 -5.95 1.73
N ASN A 87 -9.63 -5.75 2.73
CA ASN A 87 -9.73 -4.49 3.44
C ASN A 87 -8.43 -4.09 4.14
N LEU A 88 -7.67 -5.04 4.68
CA LEU A 88 -6.35 -4.79 5.27
C LEU A 88 -5.30 -4.49 4.20
N VAL A 89 -5.32 -5.21 3.08
CA VAL A 89 -4.45 -4.96 1.92
C VAL A 89 -4.64 -3.54 1.41
N ASN A 90 -5.86 -3.11 1.22
CA ASN A 90 -6.18 -1.77 0.74
C ASN A 90 -5.88 -0.68 1.78
N LYS A 91 -6.20 -0.93 3.05
CA LYS A 91 -5.99 0.03 4.14
C LYS A 91 -4.52 0.33 4.37
N TYR A 92 -3.69 -0.71 4.41
CA TYR A 92 -2.28 -0.59 4.78
C TYR A 92 -1.33 -0.59 3.59
N LYS A 93 -1.82 -0.81 2.37
CA LYS A 93 -0.98 -0.97 1.19
C LYS A 93 0.09 -2.03 1.43
N ALA A 94 -0.37 -3.21 1.79
CA ALA A 94 0.46 -4.35 2.18
C ALA A 94 0.03 -5.62 1.44
N ILE A 95 0.98 -6.39 0.96
CA ILE A 95 0.73 -7.63 0.20
C ILE A 95 1.59 -8.76 0.76
N PRO A 96 0.99 -9.93 1.09
CA PRO A 96 1.75 -11.10 1.51
C PRO A 96 2.57 -11.66 0.35
N ILE A 97 3.84 -11.95 0.61
CA ILE A 97 4.80 -12.46 -0.38
C ILE A 97 4.98 -13.96 -0.27
N GLY A 98 5.03 -14.47 0.94
CA GLY A 98 5.30 -15.86 1.24
C GLY A 98 5.59 -16.06 2.72
N TYR A 99 5.75 -17.31 3.10
CA TYR A 99 6.23 -17.64 4.42
C TYR A 99 7.76 -17.68 4.43
N ASP A 100 8.34 -17.46 5.60
CA ASP A 100 9.78 -17.66 5.78
C ASP A 100 10.12 -19.13 5.54
N GLU A 101 11.24 -19.37 4.83
CA GLU A 101 11.65 -20.75 4.45
C GLU A 101 12.02 -21.61 5.67
N ASN A 102 12.49 -20.98 6.73
CA ASN A 102 12.93 -21.66 7.96
C ASN A 102 11.85 -21.68 9.05
N ASN A 103 10.86 -20.80 8.96
CA ASN A 103 9.81 -20.69 9.96
C ASN A 103 8.44 -20.38 9.34
N PRO A 104 7.58 -21.39 9.17
CA PRO A 104 6.26 -21.22 8.55
C PRO A 104 5.29 -20.37 9.38
N ASN A 105 5.64 -20.01 10.61
CA ASN A 105 4.85 -19.09 11.43
C ASN A 105 5.15 -17.61 11.14
N ILE A 106 6.14 -17.34 10.29
CA ILE A 106 6.47 -15.98 9.84
C ILE A 106 5.94 -15.77 8.43
N LEU A 107 5.06 -14.79 8.29
CA LEU A 107 4.54 -14.31 7.01
C LEU A 107 5.33 -13.08 6.59
N ARG A 108 5.97 -13.14 5.43
CA ARG A 108 6.67 -12.01 4.84
C ARG A 108 5.67 -11.16 4.07
N VAL A 109 5.62 -9.87 4.37
CA VAL A 109 4.64 -8.93 3.82
C VAL A 109 5.35 -7.71 3.23
N ALA A 110 5.12 -7.47 1.95
CA ALA A 110 5.58 -6.25 1.29
C ALA A 110 4.69 -5.07 1.69
N MET A 111 5.27 -4.01 2.19
CA MET A 111 4.58 -2.85 2.74
C MET A 111 5.18 -1.56 2.22
N VAL A 112 4.34 -0.58 1.94
CA VAL A 112 4.81 0.78 1.62
C VAL A 112 5.37 1.46 2.86
N ASP A 113 4.74 1.25 4.01
CA ASP A 113 5.22 1.70 5.32
C ASP A 113 5.50 0.50 6.23
N PRO A 114 6.72 -0.05 6.21
CA PRO A 114 7.08 -1.21 7.02
C PRO A 114 7.21 -0.90 8.51
N MET A 115 7.07 0.36 8.91
CA MET A 115 7.06 0.80 10.31
C MET A 115 5.66 0.94 10.90
N ASP A 116 4.62 0.71 10.12
CA ASP A 116 3.24 0.75 10.61
C ASP A 116 2.94 -0.48 11.48
N LEU A 117 3.07 -0.29 12.79
CA LEU A 117 2.83 -1.35 13.77
C LEU A 117 1.39 -1.84 13.77
N ASN A 118 0.44 -0.97 13.47
CA ASN A 118 -0.97 -1.36 13.37
C ASN A 118 -1.20 -2.33 12.22
N ALA A 119 -0.54 -2.08 11.07
CA ALA A 119 -0.59 -2.99 9.94
C ALA A 119 0.01 -4.36 10.28
N ILE A 120 1.16 -4.38 10.92
CA ILE A 120 1.84 -5.60 11.35
C ILE A 120 0.97 -6.40 12.31
N ASP A 121 0.38 -5.75 13.30
CA ASP A 121 -0.47 -6.39 14.30
C ASP A 121 -1.78 -6.91 13.67
N ASP A 122 -2.48 -6.09 12.89
CA ASP A 122 -3.76 -6.45 12.29
C ASP A 122 -3.61 -7.63 11.30
N ILE A 123 -2.58 -7.60 10.46
CA ILE A 123 -2.29 -8.68 9.51
C ILE A 123 -1.86 -9.95 10.26
N GLY A 124 -1.03 -9.81 11.29
CA GLY A 124 -0.59 -10.94 12.12
C GLY A 124 -1.76 -11.63 12.83
N ILE A 125 -2.71 -10.86 13.35
CA ILE A 125 -3.93 -11.39 13.98
C ILE A 125 -4.82 -12.09 12.94
N ALA A 126 -5.03 -11.45 11.79
CA ALA A 126 -5.89 -11.99 10.73
C ALA A 126 -5.37 -13.31 10.14
N THR A 127 -4.05 -13.47 10.06
CA THR A 127 -3.38 -14.64 9.49
C THR A 127 -2.89 -15.64 10.54
N ASN A 128 -2.97 -15.28 11.81
CA ASN A 128 -2.41 -16.05 12.93
C ASN A 128 -0.91 -16.36 12.72
N THR A 129 -0.17 -15.37 12.25
CA THR A 129 1.27 -15.46 12.00
C THR A 129 2.01 -14.28 12.62
N GLN A 130 3.33 -14.40 12.71
CA GLN A 130 4.21 -13.27 12.94
C GLN A 130 4.51 -12.62 11.58
N VAL A 131 4.37 -11.31 11.48
CA VAL A 131 4.63 -10.57 10.24
C VAL A 131 6.06 -10.08 10.21
N GLU A 132 6.78 -10.42 9.12
CA GLU A 132 8.07 -9.84 8.77
C GLU A 132 7.85 -8.80 7.66
N PRO A 133 7.97 -7.49 7.97
CA PRO A 133 7.76 -6.45 6.97
C PRO A 133 8.94 -6.33 6.01
N LEU A 134 8.63 -6.14 4.72
CA LEU A 134 9.58 -5.81 3.67
C LEU A 134 9.19 -4.47 3.06
N LEU A 135 10.18 -3.65 2.73
CA LEU A 135 9.92 -2.38 2.05
C LEU A 135 9.59 -2.62 0.58
N ALA A 136 8.49 -2.08 0.09
CA ALA A 136 8.12 -2.04 -1.32
C ALA A 136 7.73 -0.62 -1.73
N MET A 137 7.92 -0.30 -3.02
CA MET A 137 7.50 0.98 -3.56
C MET A 137 5.97 1.03 -3.72
N GLU A 138 5.39 2.20 -3.49
CA GLU A 138 3.94 2.39 -3.53
C GLU A 138 3.35 2.04 -4.89
N ASP A 139 3.99 2.45 -5.98
CA ASP A 139 3.52 2.16 -7.34
C ASP A 139 3.46 0.65 -7.60
N ASP A 140 4.46 -0.09 -7.15
CA ASP A 140 4.52 -1.54 -7.30
C ASP A 140 3.45 -2.24 -6.45
N VAL A 141 3.22 -1.77 -5.23
CA VAL A 141 2.16 -2.28 -4.36
C VAL A 141 0.78 -1.99 -4.95
N MET A 142 0.54 -0.79 -5.42
CA MET A 142 -0.73 -0.40 -6.04
C MET A 142 -1.01 -1.17 -7.33
N GLU A 143 0.00 -1.38 -8.17
CA GLU A 143 -0.12 -2.22 -9.37
C GLU A 143 -0.46 -3.67 -9.01
N ALA A 144 0.21 -4.24 -8.02
CA ALA A 144 -0.07 -5.60 -7.56
C ALA A 144 -1.47 -5.73 -6.93
N ILE A 145 -1.91 -4.76 -6.14
CA ILE A 145 -3.28 -4.72 -5.62
C ILE A 145 -4.30 -4.70 -6.76
N GLY A 146 -4.09 -3.84 -7.76
CA GLY A 146 -4.94 -3.77 -8.94
C GLY A 146 -4.99 -5.09 -9.72
N LYS A 147 -3.85 -5.74 -9.88
CA LYS A 147 -3.74 -7.00 -10.64
C LYS A 147 -4.41 -8.19 -9.92
N TYR A 148 -4.19 -8.34 -8.63
CA TYR A 148 -4.62 -9.53 -7.88
C TYR A 148 -5.95 -9.35 -7.15
N TYR A 149 -6.31 -8.14 -6.76
CA TYR A 149 -7.55 -7.82 -6.02
C TYR A 149 -8.52 -6.96 -6.85
N GLY A 150 -8.06 -6.25 -7.88
CA GLY A 150 -8.87 -5.38 -8.73
C GLY A 150 -9.97 -6.10 -9.48
N ASN A 151 -9.75 -7.33 -9.90
CA ASN A 151 -10.75 -8.15 -10.58
C ASN A 151 -11.96 -8.46 -9.68
N ALA A 152 -11.75 -8.67 -8.40
CA ALA A 152 -12.83 -8.89 -7.43
C ALA A 152 -13.68 -7.63 -7.26
N GLN A 153 -13.04 -6.47 -7.14
CA GLN A 153 -13.74 -5.17 -7.04
C GLN A 153 -14.48 -4.82 -8.33
N ALA A 154 -13.88 -5.07 -9.49
CA ALA A 154 -14.51 -4.85 -10.79
C ALA A 154 -15.72 -5.78 -10.98
N MET A 155 -15.62 -7.04 -10.58
CA MET A 155 -16.73 -7.98 -10.59
C MET A 155 -17.83 -7.59 -9.62
N GLU A 156 -17.47 -7.16 -8.42
CA GLU A 156 -18.45 -6.69 -7.42
C GLU A 156 -19.15 -5.42 -7.87
N ALA A 157 -18.42 -4.46 -8.45
CA ALA A 157 -18.99 -3.26 -9.03
C ALA A 157 -19.90 -3.58 -10.22
N ALA A 158 -19.51 -4.51 -11.10
CA ALA A 158 -20.33 -4.98 -12.22
C ALA A 158 -21.60 -5.71 -11.74
N GLN A 159 -21.51 -6.50 -10.67
CA GLN A 159 -22.67 -7.18 -10.07
C GLN A 159 -23.64 -6.18 -9.43
N LYS A 160 -23.12 -5.17 -8.71
CA LYS A 160 -23.94 -4.09 -8.14
C LYS A 160 -24.63 -3.28 -9.25
N TYR A 161 -23.94 -2.99 -10.34
CA TYR A 161 -24.50 -2.29 -11.48
C TYR A 161 -25.61 -3.08 -12.15
N ARG A 162 -25.41 -4.38 -12.39
CA ARG A 162 -26.43 -5.28 -12.94
C ARG A 162 -27.65 -5.42 -12.03
N LYS A 163 -27.43 -5.51 -10.72
CA LYS A 163 -28.50 -5.58 -9.73
C LYS A 163 -29.35 -4.33 -9.72
N ASN A 164 -28.72 -3.15 -9.75
CA ASN A 164 -29.42 -1.86 -9.84
C ASN A 164 -30.20 -1.71 -11.15
N MET A 165 -29.66 -2.24 -12.26
CA MET A 165 -30.37 -2.26 -13.53
C MET A 165 -31.62 -3.17 -13.51
N GLN A 166 -31.57 -4.30 -12.82
CA GLN A 166 -32.69 -5.22 -12.68
C GLN A 166 -33.78 -4.67 -11.75
N GLU A 167 -33.40 -3.96 -10.70
CA GLU A 167 -34.34 -3.32 -9.77
C GLU A 167 -35.02 -2.09 -10.36
N ASN A 168 -34.38 -1.42 -11.32
CA ASN A 168 -34.91 -0.25 -12.04
C ASN A 168 -35.49 -0.59 -13.42
N GLY A 169 -35.55 -1.87 -13.76
CA GLY A 169 -35.89 -2.34 -15.12
C GLY A 169 -37.37 -2.30 -15.49
N ASP A 170 -38.27 -1.77 -14.63
CA ASP A 170 -39.69 -1.56 -14.95
C ASP A 170 -40.00 -0.14 -15.45
N ASN A 171 -39.01 0.70 -15.67
CA ASN A 171 -39.15 1.93 -16.38
C ASN A 171 -38.54 1.78 -17.77
N GLU A 172 -39.40 1.51 -18.76
CA GLU A 172 -39.01 1.60 -20.16
C GLU A 172 -38.40 2.98 -20.41
N PRO A 173 -37.24 3.06 -21.06
CA PRO A 173 -36.75 4.33 -21.52
C PRO A 173 -37.75 4.87 -22.57
N ASP A 174 -38.27 6.04 -22.32
CA ASP A 174 -39.10 6.80 -23.27
C ASP A 174 -38.49 6.70 -24.65
N GLN A 175 -39.34 6.28 -25.57
CA GLN A 175 -39.07 6.29 -27.00
C GLN A 175 -38.57 7.66 -27.38
N TYR A 176 -37.36 7.72 -27.86
CA TYR A 176 -36.90 8.91 -28.60
C TYR A 176 -37.86 9.14 -29.77
N PRO A 177 -38.47 10.30 -29.86
CA PRO A 177 -39.24 10.60 -31.05
C PRO A 177 -38.29 10.61 -32.24
N LEU A 178 -38.48 9.67 -33.13
CA LEU A 178 -37.88 9.73 -34.47
C LEU A 178 -38.42 10.97 -35.12
N ASN A 179 -37.68 12.04 -35.12
CA ASN A 179 -37.93 13.15 -36.03
C ASN A 179 -37.68 12.65 -37.46
N GLN A 180 -38.76 12.27 -38.11
CA GLN A 180 -38.81 12.22 -39.55
C GLN A 180 -39.01 13.66 -40.02
N ASP A 181 -37.94 14.38 -40.22
CA ASP A 181 -37.92 15.50 -41.10
C ASP A 181 -37.32 15.08 -42.43
N ILE A 182 -38.15 15.12 -43.41
CA ILE A 182 -37.90 15.00 -44.82
C ILE A 182 -36.99 16.14 -45.31
#